data_415041e0e9fab9fa26d849c56e388f3a
#
_entry.id   415041e0e9fab9fa26d849c56e388f3a
#
_cell.length_a   1.000
_cell.length_b   1.000
_cell.length_c   1.000
_cell.angle_alpha   90.00
_cell.angle_beta   90.00
_cell.angle_gamma   90.00
#
_symmetry.space_group_name_H-M   'P 1'
#
loop_
_entity.id
_entity.type
_entity.pdbx_description
1 polymer ?
#
loop_
_entity_poly.entity_id
_entity_poly.type
_entity_poly.pdbx_seq_one_letter_code
_entity_poly.pdbx_strand_id
1 'polypeptide(L)'
;LERKLGEICRKAAREIYEDKSRRIKVTCQNLSHYLGREKYSFDKKNEEDEIGIVRGLAWTSVGGVTLEIEVNVMPGTGQFKLTGQLGDVMKESAQAGISYIRSISEGYDIPKEFFKEHDIHIHIPEGAVPKDGPSAGITMATAMLSAITKTKVRADVAMTGEITLRGRVLPIGGLKEKLLAAKNAGIKTVCVPKKNEKDLDEISAEIKKGLEIIPVECLDEVLDIAFVHD
;
A
#
# COMPACT_ATOMS: atom_id res chain seq x y z
N LEU A 1 24.60 3.30 6.29
CA LEU A 1 24.81 2.72 7.62
C LEU A 1 26.10 3.27 8.25
N GLU A 2 27.28 3.12 7.61
CA GLU A 2 28.61 3.53 8.09
C GLU A 2 28.66 4.97 8.60
N ARG A 3 28.11 5.93 7.82
CA ARG A 3 28.07 7.35 8.19
C ARG A 3 27.31 7.60 9.50
N LYS A 4 26.25 6.84 9.77
CA LYS A 4 25.47 6.94 11.01
C LYS A 4 26.16 6.26 12.19
N LEU A 5 26.80 5.14 11.96
CA LEU A 5 27.66 4.53 12.99
C LEU A 5 28.83 5.44 13.39
N GLY A 6 29.49 6.07 12.41
CA GLY A 6 30.52 7.06 12.67
C GLY A 6 30.02 8.29 13.44
N GLU A 7 28.78 8.74 13.22
CA GLU A 7 28.18 9.82 13.99
C GLU A 7 27.96 9.41 15.46
N ILE A 8 27.46 8.21 15.72
CA ILE A 8 27.31 7.65 17.06
C ILE A 8 28.66 7.55 17.75
N CYS A 9 29.67 6.96 17.10
CA CYS A 9 30.99 6.81 17.67
C CYS A 9 31.64 8.15 18.04
N ARG A 10 31.53 9.18 17.20
CA ARG A 10 32.06 10.51 17.50
C ARG A 10 31.39 11.16 18.71
N LYS A 11 30.05 11.06 18.81
CA LYS A 11 29.33 11.62 19.97
C LYS A 11 29.64 10.86 21.26
N ALA A 12 29.69 9.53 21.20
CA ALA A 12 30.09 8.71 22.35
C ALA A 12 31.51 8.97 22.79
N ALA A 13 32.46 9.11 21.85
CA ALA A 13 33.86 9.46 22.20
C ALA A 13 33.96 10.83 22.88
N ARG A 14 33.17 11.81 22.48
CA ARG A 14 33.10 13.12 23.11
C ARG A 14 32.61 13.01 24.56
N GLU A 15 31.53 12.26 24.79
CA GLU A 15 31.00 12.07 26.17
C GLU A 15 32.02 11.35 27.09
N ILE A 16 32.77 10.37 26.57
CA ILE A 16 33.82 9.68 27.33
C ILE A 16 34.99 10.62 27.58
N TYR A 17 35.30 11.53 26.66
CA TYR A 17 36.36 12.52 26.87
C TYR A 17 36.00 13.54 27.95
N GLU A 18 34.75 13.97 28.00
CA GLU A 18 34.20 14.89 29.01
C GLU A 18 34.12 14.23 30.40
N ASP A 19 33.82 12.93 30.47
CA ASP A 19 33.80 12.12 31.71
C ASP A 19 34.43 10.74 31.48
N LYS A 20 35.68 10.60 31.83
CA LYS A 20 36.49 9.37 31.66
C LYS A 20 35.96 8.15 32.44
N SER A 21 35.10 8.35 33.42
CA SER A 21 34.49 7.28 34.21
C SER A 21 33.28 6.64 33.48
N ARG A 22 32.78 7.32 32.45
CA ARG A 22 31.52 6.96 31.76
C ARG A 22 31.72 5.77 30.83
N ARG A 23 30.87 4.75 31.00
CA ARG A 23 30.76 3.64 30.05
C ARG A 23 29.47 3.84 29.28
N ILE A 24 29.59 3.87 27.93
CA ILE A 24 28.46 4.11 27.04
C ILE A 24 28.04 2.81 26.42
N LYS A 25 26.74 2.49 26.54
CA LYS A 25 26.06 1.41 25.81
C LYS A 25 24.97 2.03 24.99
N VAL A 26 25.11 1.96 23.65
CA VAL A 26 24.09 2.42 22.72
C VAL A 26 23.05 1.34 22.53
N THR A 27 21.79 1.70 22.70
CA THR A 27 20.61 0.82 22.56
C THR A 27 19.55 1.52 21.71
N CYS A 28 18.53 0.81 21.27
CA CYS A 28 17.39 1.42 20.56
C CYS A 28 16.72 2.54 21.38
N GLN A 29 16.70 2.44 22.70
CA GLN A 29 16.06 3.43 23.58
C GLN A 29 16.81 4.77 23.63
N ASN A 30 18.14 4.75 23.55
CA ASN A 30 18.96 5.97 23.60
C ASN A 30 19.54 6.39 22.24
N LEU A 31 19.14 5.71 21.16
CA LEU A 31 19.64 5.98 19.81
C LEU A 31 19.31 7.41 19.35
N SER A 32 18.16 7.92 19.73
CA SER A 32 17.70 9.28 19.42
C SER A 32 18.60 10.37 20.03
N HIS A 33 19.28 10.11 21.15
CA HIS A 33 20.26 11.01 21.74
C HIS A 33 21.47 11.21 20.80
N TYR A 34 21.89 10.16 20.11
CA TYR A 34 23.04 10.20 19.19
C TYR A 34 22.68 10.64 17.78
N LEU A 35 21.54 10.21 17.25
CA LEU A 35 21.14 10.43 15.86
C LEU A 35 20.06 11.50 15.66
N GLY A 36 19.51 12.05 16.74
CA GLY A 36 18.36 12.94 16.72
C GLY A 36 17.04 12.17 16.60
N ARG A 37 15.94 12.88 16.42
CA ARG A 37 14.62 12.27 16.24
C ARG A 37 14.58 11.43 14.95
N GLU A 38 13.82 10.37 15.01
CA GLU A 38 13.53 9.52 13.85
C GLU A 38 12.94 10.37 12.72
N LYS A 39 13.57 10.31 11.55
CA LYS A 39 13.16 11.12 10.38
C LYS A 39 12.09 10.45 9.54
N TYR A 40 11.99 9.13 9.64
CA TYR A 40 11.08 8.30 8.88
C TYR A 40 10.30 7.44 9.86
N SER A 41 8.99 7.62 9.92
CA SER A 41 8.08 6.68 10.55
C SER A 41 7.63 5.68 9.48
N PHE A 42 7.48 4.43 9.86
CA PHE A 42 6.75 3.49 8.99
C PHE A 42 5.28 3.90 8.99
N ASP A 43 4.68 3.90 7.81
CA ASP A 43 3.23 4.04 7.71
C ASP A 43 2.60 2.91 8.50
N LYS A 44 1.53 3.22 9.20
CA LYS A 44 0.74 2.22 9.90
C LYS A 44 -0.42 1.78 9.01
N LYS A 45 -0.94 0.57 9.26
CA LYS A 45 -2.22 0.13 8.69
C LYS A 45 -3.32 1.13 9.08
N ASN A 46 -4.44 1.11 8.36
CA ASN A 46 -5.60 1.88 8.73
C ASN A 46 -6.08 1.48 10.15
N GLU A 47 -6.61 2.41 10.90
CA GLU A 47 -7.06 2.15 12.28
C GLU A 47 -8.39 1.38 12.30
N GLU A 48 -9.27 1.66 11.34
CA GLU A 48 -10.61 1.10 11.21
C GLU A 48 -10.88 0.61 9.78
N ASP A 49 -11.90 -0.23 9.65
CA ASP A 49 -12.42 -0.67 8.36
C ASP A 49 -13.24 0.47 7.74
N GLU A 50 -12.86 0.92 6.55
CA GLU A 50 -13.39 2.12 5.93
C GLU A 50 -13.89 1.87 4.51
N ILE A 51 -14.84 2.71 4.06
CA ILE A 51 -15.36 2.70 2.70
C ILE A 51 -14.44 3.54 1.81
N GLY A 52 -14.01 2.98 0.67
CA GLY A 52 -13.23 3.70 -0.33
C GLY A 52 -11.77 3.93 0.05
N ILE A 53 -11.29 3.37 1.16
CA ILE A 53 -9.90 3.48 1.59
C ILE A 53 -9.25 2.10 1.57
N VAL A 54 -8.19 1.94 0.79
CA VAL A 54 -7.49 0.65 0.62
C VAL A 54 -5.99 0.86 0.66
N ARG A 55 -5.29 -0.08 1.30
CA ARG A 55 -3.83 -0.06 1.42
C ARG A 55 -3.19 -0.87 0.30
N GLY A 56 -2.45 -0.19 -0.57
CA GLY A 56 -1.58 -0.79 -1.57
C GLY A 56 -0.14 -0.94 -1.10
N LEU A 57 0.66 -1.64 -1.90
CA LEU A 57 2.09 -1.84 -1.65
C LEU A 57 2.91 -1.39 -2.86
N ALA A 58 3.91 -0.56 -2.60
CA ALA A 58 4.87 -0.10 -3.60
C ALA A 58 6.31 -0.36 -3.15
N TRP A 59 7.25 -0.25 -4.07
CA TRP A 59 8.66 -0.28 -3.77
C TRP A 59 9.38 0.89 -4.43
N THR A 60 10.45 1.34 -3.79
CA THR A 60 11.31 2.43 -4.23
C THR A 60 12.76 2.00 -4.13
N SER A 61 13.68 2.80 -4.64
CA SER A 61 15.13 2.57 -4.51
C SER A 61 15.62 2.47 -3.05
N VAL A 62 14.83 2.91 -2.10
CA VAL A 62 15.17 2.87 -0.66
C VAL A 62 14.39 1.82 0.13
N GLY A 63 13.50 1.06 -0.52
CA GLY A 63 12.74 -0.02 0.10
C GLY A 63 11.25 -0.03 -0.26
N GLY A 64 10.51 -0.92 0.39
CA GLY A 64 9.06 -0.99 0.26
C GLY A 64 8.35 0.07 1.09
N VAL A 65 7.20 0.52 0.59
CA VAL A 65 6.30 1.47 1.26
C VAL A 65 4.85 1.01 1.10
N THR A 66 3.98 1.41 2.01
CA THR A 66 2.54 1.27 1.81
C THR A 66 2.01 2.52 1.13
N LEU A 67 0.95 2.36 0.34
CA LEU A 67 0.22 3.46 -0.29
C LEU A 67 -1.22 3.43 0.18
N GLU A 68 -1.69 4.51 0.75
CA GLU A 68 -3.11 4.70 1.00
C GLU A 68 -3.78 5.18 -0.28
N ILE A 69 -4.84 4.51 -0.70
CA ILE A 69 -5.63 4.89 -1.85
C ILE A 69 -7.02 5.25 -1.35
N GLU A 70 -7.39 6.50 -1.56
CA GLU A 70 -8.68 7.06 -1.17
C GLU A 70 -9.55 7.24 -2.41
N VAL A 71 -10.78 6.79 -2.34
CA VAL A 71 -11.78 7.01 -3.39
C VAL A 71 -13.03 7.65 -2.82
N ASN A 72 -13.45 8.74 -3.43
CA ASN A 72 -14.71 9.38 -3.13
C ASN A 72 -15.63 9.37 -4.35
N VAL A 73 -16.90 9.11 -4.11
CA VAL A 73 -17.98 9.13 -5.10
C VAL A 73 -18.98 10.22 -4.69
N MET A 74 -19.25 11.13 -5.63
CA MET A 74 -20.12 12.27 -5.36
C MET A 74 -21.06 12.51 -6.56
N PRO A 75 -22.25 13.12 -6.36
CA PRO A 75 -23.09 13.55 -7.46
C PRO A 75 -22.30 14.44 -8.44
N GLY A 76 -22.47 14.18 -9.75
CA GLY A 76 -21.65 14.87 -10.75
C GLY A 76 -22.13 14.60 -12.17
N THR A 77 -21.19 14.62 -13.11
CA THR A 77 -21.45 14.48 -14.56
C THR A 77 -20.66 13.33 -15.19
N GLY A 78 -20.21 12.37 -14.37
CA GLY A 78 -19.45 11.22 -14.81
C GLY A 78 -17.95 11.47 -14.97
N GLN A 79 -17.41 12.47 -14.27
CA GLN A 79 -15.98 12.76 -14.33
C GLN A 79 -15.18 11.74 -13.51
N PHE A 80 -14.05 11.31 -14.08
CA PHE A 80 -13.07 10.46 -13.41
C PHE A 80 -11.80 11.27 -13.11
N LYS A 81 -11.59 11.60 -11.84
CA LYS A 81 -10.49 12.46 -11.38
C LYS A 81 -9.42 11.67 -10.66
N LEU A 82 -8.17 12.00 -10.96
CA LEU A 82 -6.99 11.35 -10.39
C LEU A 82 -6.06 12.42 -9.82
N THR A 83 -5.68 12.32 -8.54
CA THR A 83 -4.76 13.25 -7.87
C THR A 83 -3.73 12.50 -7.01
N GLY A 84 -2.61 13.15 -6.66
CA GLY A 84 -1.53 12.55 -5.86
C GLY A 84 -0.22 12.38 -6.65
N GLN A 85 -0.01 13.16 -7.72
CA GLN A 85 1.16 13.08 -8.62
C GLN A 85 1.37 11.68 -9.23
N LEU A 86 0.30 11.13 -9.79
CA LEU A 86 0.31 9.85 -10.46
C LEU A 86 0.97 9.97 -11.83
N GLY A 87 1.92 9.09 -12.12
CA GLY A 87 2.49 8.93 -13.44
C GLY A 87 1.50 8.32 -14.44
N ASP A 88 1.89 8.28 -15.70
CA ASP A 88 0.96 7.91 -16.78
C ASP A 88 0.58 6.43 -16.72
N VAL A 89 1.51 5.54 -16.35
CA VAL A 89 1.23 4.10 -16.19
C VAL A 89 0.19 3.85 -15.08
N MET A 90 0.31 4.56 -13.97
CA MET A 90 -0.65 4.46 -12.86
C MET A 90 -2.03 5.00 -13.24
N LYS A 91 -2.09 6.10 -14.02
CA LYS A 91 -3.35 6.65 -14.56
C LYS A 91 -4.04 5.66 -15.53
N GLU A 92 -3.27 5.03 -16.43
CA GLU A 92 -3.79 3.99 -17.32
C GLU A 92 -4.32 2.78 -16.54
N SER A 93 -3.62 2.37 -15.48
CA SER A 93 -4.07 1.30 -14.59
C SER A 93 -5.40 1.65 -13.90
N ALA A 94 -5.58 2.88 -13.45
CA ALA A 94 -6.85 3.37 -12.91
C ALA A 94 -7.97 3.34 -13.94
N GLN A 95 -7.68 3.72 -15.21
CA GLN A 95 -8.63 3.65 -16.31
C GLN A 95 -9.04 2.20 -16.64
N ALA A 96 -8.10 1.26 -16.60
CA ALA A 96 -8.40 -0.16 -16.77
C ALA A 96 -9.31 -0.66 -15.64
N GLY A 97 -9.04 -0.27 -14.40
CA GLY A 97 -9.85 -0.62 -13.24
C GLY A 97 -11.29 -0.13 -13.35
N ILE A 98 -11.52 1.15 -13.65
CA ILE A 98 -12.89 1.69 -13.78
C ILE A 98 -13.62 1.08 -14.97
N SER A 99 -12.91 0.77 -16.07
CA SER A 99 -13.51 0.10 -17.22
C SER A 99 -13.97 -1.31 -16.89
N TYR A 100 -13.18 -2.05 -16.11
CA TYR A 100 -13.57 -3.36 -15.61
C TYR A 100 -14.79 -3.28 -14.69
N ILE A 101 -14.79 -2.37 -13.69
CA ILE A 101 -15.93 -2.18 -12.77
C ILE A 101 -17.22 -1.89 -13.55
N ARG A 102 -17.17 -1.03 -14.58
CA ARG A 102 -18.32 -0.77 -15.45
C ARG A 102 -18.82 -2.03 -16.13
N SER A 103 -17.93 -2.93 -16.54
CA SER A 103 -18.33 -4.17 -17.24
C SER A 103 -18.99 -5.20 -16.32
N ILE A 104 -18.76 -5.13 -15.01
CA ILE A 104 -19.33 -6.05 -14.02
C ILE A 104 -20.44 -5.40 -13.17
N SER A 105 -20.84 -4.18 -13.49
CA SER A 105 -21.76 -3.36 -12.70
C SER A 105 -23.10 -4.05 -12.37
N GLU A 106 -23.62 -4.86 -13.30
CA GLU A 106 -24.89 -5.61 -13.10
C GLU A 106 -24.78 -6.62 -11.95
N GLY A 107 -23.63 -7.25 -11.77
CA GLY A 107 -23.39 -8.22 -10.68
C GLY A 107 -23.28 -7.59 -9.27
N TYR A 108 -23.14 -6.28 -9.22
CA TYR A 108 -23.06 -5.51 -7.97
C TYR A 108 -24.23 -4.54 -7.78
N ASP A 109 -25.34 -4.75 -8.48
CA ASP A 109 -26.55 -3.91 -8.41
C ASP A 109 -26.29 -2.41 -8.67
N ILE A 110 -25.23 -2.08 -9.44
CA ILE A 110 -24.88 -0.70 -9.76
C ILE A 110 -25.74 -0.25 -10.97
N PRO A 111 -26.57 0.80 -10.81
CA PRO A 111 -27.43 1.29 -11.89
C PRO A 111 -26.61 1.73 -13.11
N LYS A 112 -27.13 1.50 -14.32
CA LYS A 112 -26.47 1.87 -15.59
C LYS A 112 -26.17 3.37 -15.69
N GLU A 113 -27.01 4.21 -15.06
CA GLU A 113 -26.86 5.66 -15.07
C GLU A 113 -25.85 6.17 -14.03
N PHE A 114 -25.47 5.32 -13.08
CA PHE A 114 -24.55 5.68 -11.97
C PHE A 114 -23.30 6.41 -12.47
N PHE A 115 -22.62 5.87 -13.47
CA PHE A 115 -21.39 6.43 -14.00
C PHE A 115 -21.56 7.72 -14.83
N LYS A 116 -22.80 8.14 -15.10
CA LYS A 116 -23.12 9.43 -15.73
C LYS A 116 -23.52 10.49 -14.72
N GLU A 117 -24.07 10.06 -13.59
CA GLU A 117 -24.62 10.93 -12.55
C GLU A 117 -23.69 11.15 -11.36
N HIS A 118 -22.57 10.40 -11.33
CA HIS A 118 -21.58 10.52 -10.25
C HIS A 118 -20.17 10.74 -10.79
N ASP A 119 -19.46 11.66 -10.15
CA ASP A 119 -18.02 11.81 -10.31
C ASP A 119 -17.31 10.85 -9.36
N ILE A 120 -16.22 10.24 -9.83
CA ILE A 120 -15.35 9.37 -9.05
C ILE A 120 -13.98 10.04 -8.95
N HIS A 121 -13.50 10.25 -7.73
CA HIS A 121 -12.20 10.86 -7.50
C HIS A 121 -11.31 9.91 -6.72
N ILE A 122 -10.18 9.52 -7.33
CA ILE A 122 -9.11 8.78 -6.66
C ILE A 122 -8.04 9.76 -6.22
N HIS A 123 -7.67 9.71 -4.95
CA HIS A 123 -6.56 10.44 -4.40
C HIS A 123 -5.55 9.47 -3.75
N ILE A 124 -4.27 9.67 -4.03
CA ILE A 124 -3.19 8.97 -3.31
C ILE A 124 -2.39 10.04 -2.56
N PRO A 125 -2.52 10.09 -1.22
CA PRO A 125 -1.84 11.08 -0.38
C PRO A 125 -0.32 11.12 -0.58
N GLU A 126 0.36 12.06 0.08
CA GLU A 126 1.79 12.35 -0.08
C GLU A 126 2.16 12.85 -1.48
N GLY A 127 1.45 13.89 -1.94
CA GLY A 127 1.63 14.51 -3.27
C GLY A 127 3.03 15.09 -3.55
N ALA A 128 3.93 15.14 -2.56
CA ALA A 128 5.32 15.55 -2.76
C ALA A 128 6.19 14.44 -3.41
N VAL A 129 5.71 13.19 -3.40
CA VAL A 129 6.44 12.04 -3.96
C VAL A 129 5.72 11.54 -5.21
N PRO A 130 6.34 11.62 -6.39
CA PRO A 130 5.77 11.05 -7.61
C PRO A 130 5.58 9.54 -7.47
N LYS A 131 4.44 9.05 -7.93
CA LYS A 131 4.06 7.63 -7.88
C LYS A 131 3.73 7.15 -9.28
N ASP A 132 4.33 6.04 -9.69
CA ASP A 132 4.04 5.44 -10.99
C ASP A 132 4.13 3.92 -10.94
N GLY A 133 3.56 3.28 -11.96
CA GLY A 133 3.57 1.84 -12.12
C GLY A 133 2.19 1.19 -12.06
N PRO A 134 2.03 -0.01 -12.64
CA PRO A 134 0.73 -0.66 -12.77
C PRO A 134 0.30 -1.46 -11.53
N SER A 135 1.22 -1.68 -10.58
CA SER A 135 1.02 -2.63 -9.46
C SER A 135 -0.01 -2.20 -8.40
N ALA A 136 -0.52 -0.97 -8.49
CA ALA A 136 -1.63 -0.48 -7.67
C ALA A 136 -3.02 -0.72 -8.30
N GLY A 137 -3.08 -1.39 -9.45
CA GLY A 137 -4.32 -1.57 -10.21
C GLY A 137 -5.44 -2.24 -9.44
N ILE A 138 -5.16 -3.38 -8.80
CA ILE A 138 -6.18 -4.07 -7.98
C ILE A 138 -6.57 -3.24 -6.76
N THR A 139 -5.64 -2.48 -6.17
CA THR A 139 -5.91 -1.62 -5.02
C THR A 139 -6.88 -0.49 -5.38
N MET A 140 -6.61 0.20 -6.51
CA MET A 140 -7.50 1.25 -7.00
C MET A 140 -8.87 0.71 -7.38
N ALA A 141 -8.94 -0.47 -8.01
CA ALA A 141 -10.20 -1.11 -8.37
C ALA A 141 -11.02 -1.51 -7.12
N THR A 142 -10.38 -2.10 -6.11
CA THR A 142 -11.02 -2.44 -4.84
C THR A 142 -11.54 -1.18 -4.13
N ALA A 143 -10.76 -0.11 -4.08
CA ALA A 143 -11.17 1.16 -3.46
C ALA A 143 -12.36 1.81 -4.21
N MET A 144 -12.33 1.78 -5.55
CA MET A 144 -13.45 2.28 -6.35
C MET A 144 -14.73 1.48 -6.12
N LEU A 145 -14.66 0.15 -6.14
CA LEU A 145 -15.85 -0.68 -5.95
C LEU A 145 -16.39 -0.54 -4.53
N SER A 146 -15.51 -0.49 -3.52
CA SER A 146 -15.89 -0.19 -2.14
C SER A 146 -16.66 1.14 -2.02
N ALA A 147 -16.14 2.21 -2.63
CA ALA A 147 -16.77 3.53 -2.60
C ALA A 147 -18.12 3.55 -3.33
N ILE A 148 -18.26 2.81 -4.43
CA ILE A 148 -19.48 2.71 -5.23
C ILE A 148 -20.55 1.89 -4.49
N THR A 149 -20.19 0.71 -3.97
CA THR A 149 -21.11 -0.21 -3.30
C THR A 149 -21.34 0.13 -1.82
N LYS A 150 -20.57 1.09 -1.28
CA LYS A 150 -20.58 1.45 0.15
C LYS A 150 -20.17 0.28 1.07
N THR A 151 -19.40 -0.66 0.57
CA THR A 151 -18.88 -1.80 1.32
C THR A 151 -17.54 -1.44 1.97
N LYS A 152 -17.40 -1.69 3.27
CA LYS A 152 -16.14 -1.43 3.99
C LYS A 152 -15.03 -2.37 3.55
N VAL A 153 -13.81 -1.88 3.55
CA VAL A 153 -12.59 -2.67 3.33
C VAL A 153 -11.87 -2.86 4.65
N ARG A 154 -11.41 -4.05 4.90
CA ARG A 154 -10.67 -4.43 6.11
C ARG A 154 -9.37 -3.61 6.24
N ALA A 155 -9.17 -3.02 7.42
CA ALA A 155 -7.99 -2.21 7.76
C ALA A 155 -6.66 -3.01 7.81
N ASP A 156 -6.74 -4.31 8.03
CA ASP A 156 -5.58 -5.19 8.18
C ASP A 156 -5.18 -5.92 6.88
N VAL A 157 -5.81 -5.57 5.76
CA VAL A 157 -5.52 -6.10 4.42
C VAL A 157 -4.73 -5.09 3.60
N ALA A 158 -3.72 -5.57 2.90
CA ALA A 158 -3.06 -4.82 1.83
C ALA A 158 -2.97 -5.67 0.56
N MET A 159 -2.74 -5.04 -0.57
CA MET A 159 -2.71 -5.74 -1.83
C MET A 159 -1.75 -5.11 -2.83
N THR A 160 -1.32 -5.90 -3.81
CA THR A 160 -0.55 -5.44 -4.96
C THR A 160 -0.83 -6.32 -6.16
N GLY A 161 -0.98 -5.72 -7.32
CA GLY A 161 -1.24 -6.42 -8.58
C GLY A 161 -1.64 -5.46 -9.68
N GLU A 162 -1.22 -5.75 -10.90
CA GLU A 162 -1.73 -5.06 -12.07
C GLU A 162 -3.10 -5.65 -12.45
N ILE A 163 -4.04 -4.81 -12.84
CA ILE A 163 -5.38 -5.23 -13.26
C ILE A 163 -5.54 -5.16 -14.78
N THR A 164 -6.24 -6.14 -15.35
CA THR A 164 -6.62 -6.13 -16.75
C THR A 164 -8.10 -5.71 -16.93
N LEU A 165 -8.50 -5.41 -18.17
CA LEU A 165 -9.91 -5.15 -18.53
C LEU A 165 -10.85 -6.35 -18.29
N ARG A 166 -10.32 -7.50 -17.94
CA ARG A 166 -11.06 -8.72 -17.60
C ARG A 166 -10.99 -9.08 -16.11
N GLY A 167 -10.47 -8.16 -15.28
CA GLY A 167 -10.33 -8.38 -13.85
C GLY A 167 -9.22 -9.35 -13.45
N ARG A 168 -8.37 -9.78 -14.37
CA ARG A 168 -7.23 -10.66 -14.05
C ARG A 168 -6.14 -9.89 -13.35
N VAL A 169 -5.47 -10.54 -12.41
CA VAL A 169 -4.35 -9.99 -11.64
C VAL A 169 -3.04 -10.46 -12.28
N LEU A 170 -2.25 -9.50 -12.76
CA LEU A 170 -0.96 -9.75 -13.38
C LEU A 170 0.20 -9.59 -12.39
N PRO A 171 1.35 -10.27 -12.64
CA PRO A 171 2.50 -10.27 -11.76
C PRO A 171 3.15 -8.89 -11.63
N ILE A 172 3.84 -8.68 -10.51
CA ILE A 172 4.50 -7.42 -10.14
C ILE A 172 5.97 -7.67 -9.77
N GLY A 173 6.75 -6.58 -9.71
CA GLY A 173 8.10 -6.59 -9.18
C GLY A 173 8.17 -6.14 -7.71
N GLY A 174 9.32 -6.42 -7.07
CA GLY A 174 9.61 -5.95 -5.72
C GLY A 174 8.75 -6.59 -4.62
N LEU A 175 8.35 -7.85 -4.79
CA LEU A 175 7.47 -8.54 -3.83
C LEU A 175 8.07 -8.60 -2.43
N LYS A 176 9.38 -8.86 -2.32
CA LYS A 176 10.09 -8.92 -1.03
C LYS A 176 10.00 -7.60 -0.26
N GLU A 177 10.29 -6.49 -0.91
CA GLU A 177 10.24 -5.15 -0.34
C GLU A 177 8.81 -4.78 0.06
N LYS A 178 7.83 -5.13 -0.76
CA LYS A 178 6.41 -4.91 -0.50
C LYS A 178 5.91 -5.68 0.72
N LEU A 179 6.26 -6.96 0.85
CA LEU A 179 5.89 -7.75 2.02
C LEU A 179 6.56 -7.25 3.31
N LEU A 180 7.81 -6.79 3.21
CA LEU A 180 8.48 -6.17 4.36
C LEU A 180 7.79 -4.87 4.79
N ALA A 181 7.34 -4.05 3.83
CA ALA A 181 6.57 -2.85 4.13
C ALA A 181 5.23 -3.18 4.79
N ALA A 182 4.49 -4.16 4.27
CA ALA A 182 3.23 -4.62 4.85
C ALA A 182 3.42 -5.09 6.30
N LYS A 183 4.45 -5.89 6.56
CA LYS A 183 4.78 -6.35 7.91
C LYS A 183 5.09 -5.19 8.86
N ASN A 184 5.91 -4.25 8.44
CA ASN A 184 6.29 -3.10 9.25
C ASN A 184 5.10 -2.16 9.54
N ALA A 185 4.13 -2.10 8.62
CA ALA A 185 2.89 -1.36 8.79
C ALA A 185 1.87 -2.05 9.72
N GLY A 186 2.13 -3.31 10.10
CA GLY A 186 1.21 -4.10 10.94
C GLY A 186 0.03 -4.70 10.18
N ILE A 187 0.14 -4.83 8.86
CA ILE A 187 -0.80 -5.57 8.00
C ILE A 187 -0.76 -7.04 8.39
N LYS A 188 -1.89 -7.72 8.32
CA LYS A 188 -2.00 -9.15 8.61
C LYS A 188 -2.18 -9.99 7.35
N THR A 189 -2.98 -9.53 6.40
CA THR A 189 -3.31 -10.25 5.17
C THR A 189 -2.83 -9.47 3.95
N VAL A 190 -2.15 -10.14 3.02
CA VAL A 190 -1.64 -9.52 1.79
C VAL A 190 -2.09 -10.32 0.57
N CYS A 191 -2.87 -9.69 -0.31
CA CYS A 191 -3.21 -10.26 -1.62
C CYS A 191 -2.07 -9.99 -2.60
N VAL A 192 -1.55 -11.04 -3.22
CA VAL A 192 -0.45 -11.00 -4.20
C VAL A 192 -0.84 -11.74 -5.48
N PRO A 193 -0.30 -11.38 -6.65
CA PRO A 193 -0.62 -12.11 -7.87
C PRO A 193 -0.19 -13.58 -7.78
N LYS A 194 -1.04 -14.51 -8.21
CA LYS A 194 -0.76 -15.95 -8.23
C LYS A 194 0.55 -16.28 -8.94
N LYS A 195 0.85 -15.56 -10.01
CA LYS A 195 2.10 -15.76 -10.77
C LYS A 195 3.38 -15.36 -10.02
N ASN A 196 3.27 -14.58 -8.93
CA ASN A 196 4.37 -14.29 -8.03
C ASN A 196 4.54 -15.32 -6.90
N GLU A 197 3.72 -16.36 -6.83
CA GLU A 197 3.83 -17.39 -5.78
C GLU A 197 5.23 -18.02 -5.73
N LYS A 198 5.83 -18.25 -6.88
CA LYS A 198 7.23 -18.74 -6.99
C LYS A 198 8.26 -17.83 -6.34
N ASP A 199 8.01 -16.51 -6.35
CA ASP A 199 8.92 -15.53 -5.76
C ASP A 199 8.93 -15.61 -4.22
N LEU A 200 7.86 -16.19 -3.62
CA LEU A 200 7.75 -16.41 -2.18
C LEU A 200 8.79 -17.39 -1.65
N ASP A 201 9.29 -18.30 -2.48
CA ASP A 201 10.32 -19.29 -2.09
C ASP A 201 11.65 -18.58 -1.78
N GLU A 202 11.93 -17.48 -2.45
CA GLU A 202 13.15 -16.67 -2.26
C GLU A 202 13.05 -15.72 -1.04
N ILE A 203 11.86 -15.56 -0.47
CA ILE A 203 11.61 -14.64 0.65
C ILE A 203 11.80 -15.36 1.97
N SER A 204 12.63 -14.79 2.86
CA SER A 204 12.94 -15.39 4.15
C SER A 204 11.69 -15.62 5.01
N ALA A 205 11.70 -16.71 5.78
CA ALA A 205 10.63 -17.06 6.70
C ALA A 205 10.35 -15.92 7.73
N GLU A 206 11.38 -15.16 8.08
CA GLU A 206 11.26 -14.01 8.98
C GLU A 206 10.34 -12.93 8.44
N ILE A 207 10.41 -12.60 7.14
CA ILE A 207 9.52 -11.62 6.50
C ILE A 207 8.09 -12.15 6.46
N LYS A 208 7.91 -13.42 6.09
CA LYS A 208 6.59 -14.08 5.99
C LYS A 208 5.92 -14.29 7.34
N LYS A 209 6.69 -14.40 8.42
CA LYS A 209 6.16 -14.66 9.76
C LYS A 209 5.18 -13.55 10.21
N GLY A 210 3.93 -13.95 10.48
CA GLY A 210 2.86 -13.06 10.93
C GLY A 210 2.09 -12.38 9.79
N LEU A 211 2.41 -12.71 8.53
CA LEU A 211 1.63 -12.32 7.37
C LEU A 211 0.91 -13.55 6.80
N GLU A 212 -0.36 -13.41 6.53
CA GLU A 212 -1.14 -14.30 5.69
C GLU A 212 -1.03 -13.80 4.25
N ILE A 213 -0.31 -14.52 3.41
CA ILE A 213 -0.06 -14.14 2.02
C ILE A 213 -0.97 -14.99 1.14
N ILE A 214 -1.90 -14.33 0.45
CA ILE A 214 -2.92 -15.02 -0.35
C ILE A 214 -2.67 -14.73 -1.83
N PRO A 215 -2.28 -15.75 -2.62
CA PRO A 215 -2.17 -15.63 -4.06
C PRO A 215 -3.55 -15.53 -4.72
N VAL A 216 -3.73 -14.54 -5.60
CA VAL A 216 -5.01 -14.26 -6.28
C VAL A 216 -4.83 -14.20 -7.79
N GLU A 217 -5.83 -14.64 -8.56
CA GLU A 217 -5.85 -14.65 -10.03
C GLU A 217 -6.77 -13.57 -10.62
N CYS A 218 -7.81 -13.18 -9.88
CA CYS A 218 -8.79 -12.17 -10.33
C CYS A 218 -9.19 -11.22 -9.20
N LEU A 219 -9.84 -10.12 -9.57
CA LEU A 219 -10.29 -9.11 -8.62
C LEU A 219 -11.35 -9.66 -7.67
N ASP A 220 -12.22 -10.55 -8.12
CA ASP A 220 -13.30 -11.12 -7.27
C ASP A 220 -12.71 -11.83 -6.04
N GLU A 221 -11.63 -12.61 -6.20
CA GLU A 221 -10.92 -13.23 -5.08
C GLU A 221 -10.34 -12.18 -4.10
N VAL A 222 -9.88 -11.04 -4.63
CA VAL A 222 -9.38 -9.94 -3.79
C VAL A 222 -10.53 -9.32 -2.99
N LEU A 223 -11.70 -9.13 -3.59
CA LEU A 223 -12.87 -8.55 -2.96
C LEU A 223 -13.41 -9.46 -1.83
N ASP A 224 -13.45 -10.76 -2.07
CA ASP A 224 -13.87 -11.77 -1.07
C ASP A 224 -12.98 -11.73 0.18
N ILE A 225 -11.69 -11.41 0.02
CA ILE A 225 -10.74 -11.31 1.13
C ILE A 225 -10.81 -9.94 1.81
N ALA A 226 -10.93 -8.87 1.01
CA ALA A 226 -10.75 -7.51 1.46
C ALA A 226 -12.03 -6.86 2.00
N PHE A 227 -13.20 -7.23 1.50
CA PHE A 227 -14.44 -6.66 1.95
C PHE A 227 -14.88 -7.24 3.30
N VAL A 228 -15.51 -6.38 4.10
CA VAL A 228 -16.14 -6.82 5.34
C VAL A 228 -17.49 -7.46 4.96
N HIS A 229 -17.65 -8.73 5.29
CA HIS A 229 -18.91 -9.44 5.15
C HIS A 229 -19.66 -9.38 6.49
N ASP A 230 -20.91 -8.98 6.45
CA ASP A 230 -21.83 -8.98 7.62
C ASP A 230 -22.22 -10.39 8.05
#